data_f1e8b91a6647a16ddcab39ba6a4b3fd1
#
_entry.id   f1e8b91a6647a16ddcab39ba6a4b3fd1
#
_cell.length_a   1.000
_cell.length_b   1.000
_cell.length_c   1.000
_cell.angle_alpha   90.00
_cell.angle_beta   90.00
_cell.angle_gamma   90.00
#
_symmetry.space_group_name_H-M   'P 1'
#
loop_
_entity.id
_entity.type
_entity.pdbx_description
1 polymer ?
#
loop_
_entity_poly.entity_id
_entity_poly.type
_entity_poly.pdbx_seq_one_letter_code
_entity_poly.pdbx_strand_id
1 'polypeptide(L)'
;LLSYQIRTEREKEHTVKILFDVDTEWMFGKREVNSWVEQGWRFTKSDSLYLAMRTDETRFSYEDNHIILSQKLCSGKEDRGVLLIGYKEGQTLQYGGENLRPFWNNDGAKEVKELMKSVGNRCQELRQESEKLDYKWNDKALQVGGETLAEYILPAYRNFLSSHRFVLSPDDKLFCFGDTLGNVREAYKSFPALLFFNRVDWMKSLLDPVFIY
;
A
#
# COMPACT_ATOMS: atom_id res chain seq x y z
N LEU A 1 0.28 -0.15 -4.52
CA LEU A 1 0.78 -0.09 -5.90
C LEU A 1 0.93 -1.51 -6.43
N LEU A 2 0.21 -1.84 -7.50
CA LEU A 2 0.42 -3.05 -8.30
C LEU A 2 1.02 -2.63 -9.62
N SER A 3 2.19 -3.13 -9.94
CA SER A 3 2.82 -2.97 -11.25
C SER A 3 2.87 -4.30 -11.98
N TYR A 4 2.63 -4.28 -13.26
CA TYR A 4 2.69 -5.46 -14.10
C TYR A 4 3.45 -5.15 -15.38
N GLN A 5 4.06 -6.19 -15.92
CA GLN A 5 4.85 -6.12 -17.13
C GLN A 5 4.52 -7.32 -18.01
N ILE A 6 4.30 -7.06 -19.29
CA ILE A 6 4.11 -8.11 -20.29
C ILE A 6 5.37 -8.23 -21.11
N ARG A 7 5.87 -9.45 -21.22
CA ARG A 7 6.99 -9.82 -22.09
C ARG A 7 6.51 -10.93 -23.02
N THR A 8 6.93 -10.88 -24.26
CA THR A 8 6.74 -11.97 -25.21
C THR A 8 8.07 -12.65 -25.47
N GLU A 9 8.05 -13.97 -25.44
CA GLU A 9 9.21 -14.80 -25.79
C GLU A 9 9.40 -14.97 -27.30
N ARG A 10 8.42 -14.53 -28.10
CA ARG A 10 8.43 -14.66 -29.57
C ARG A 10 8.08 -13.32 -30.21
N GLU A 11 8.64 -13.07 -31.43
CA GLU A 11 8.44 -11.83 -32.20
C GLU A 11 7.01 -11.57 -32.68
N LYS A 12 6.02 -12.34 -32.23
CA LYS A 12 4.61 -12.13 -32.59
C LYS A 12 3.96 -11.15 -31.64
N GLU A 13 3.31 -10.14 -32.20
CA GLU A 13 2.46 -9.23 -31.42
C GLU A 13 1.22 -9.99 -30.91
N HIS A 14 0.99 -9.86 -29.61
CA HIS A 14 -0.22 -10.34 -28.95
C HIS A 14 -0.93 -9.17 -28.28
N THR A 15 -2.24 -9.16 -28.35
CA THR A 15 -3.04 -8.26 -27.53
C THR A 15 -3.39 -8.98 -26.23
N VAL A 16 -3.02 -8.39 -25.11
CA VAL A 16 -3.35 -8.90 -23.78
C VAL A 16 -4.31 -7.93 -23.10
N LYS A 17 -5.35 -8.44 -22.49
CA LYS A 17 -6.26 -7.65 -21.67
C LYS A 17 -6.02 -8.02 -20.21
N ILE A 18 -5.66 -7.04 -19.40
CA ILE A 18 -5.62 -7.18 -17.95
C ILE A 18 -6.94 -6.68 -17.39
N LEU A 19 -7.55 -7.49 -16.56
CA LEU A 19 -8.80 -7.20 -15.88
C LEU A 19 -8.56 -7.15 -14.38
N PHE A 20 -8.96 -6.06 -13.74
CA PHE A 20 -9.09 -5.93 -12.31
C PHE A 20 -10.56 -5.86 -11.98
N ASP A 21 -11.02 -6.83 -11.21
CA ASP A 21 -12.38 -6.95 -10.74
C ASP A 21 -12.38 -6.82 -9.23
N VAL A 22 -13.12 -5.84 -8.71
CA VAL A 22 -13.18 -5.53 -7.29
C VAL A 22 -14.63 -5.51 -6.85
N ASP A 23 -14.98 -6.44 -5.98
CA ASP A 23 -16.27 -6.47 -5.30
C ASP A 23 -16.35 -5.34 -4.26
N THR A 24 -17.23 -4.38 -4.51
CA THR A 24 -17.44 -3.24 -3.61
C THR A 24 -18.26 -3.61 -2.38
N GLU A 25 -19.11 -4.61 -2.47
CA GLU A 25 -19.91 -5.08 -1.34
C GLU A 25 -19.03 -5.75 -0.28
N TRP A 26 -18.04 -6.55 -0.71
CA TRP A 26 -17.05 -7.14 0.19
C TRP A 26 -16.23 -6.09 0.94
N MET A 27 -15.91 -4.97 0.29
CA MET A 27 -15.08 -3.93 0.91
C MET A 27 -15.87 -2.92 1.75
N PHE A 28 -17.09 -2.55 1.35
CA PHE A 28 -17.77 -1.36 1.94
C PHE A 28 -19.31 -1.45 1.97
N GLY A 29 -19.90 -2.56 1.60
CA GLY A 29 -21.36 -2.66 1.43
C GLY A 29 -21.85 -1.93 0.18
N LYS A 30 -23.18 -1.84 0.00
CA LYS A 30 -23.80 -1.19 -1.16
C LYS A 30 -23.61 0.31 -1.13
N ARG A 31 -22.66 0.84 -1.88
CA ARG A 31 -22.35 2.28 -1.90
C ARG A 31 -22.18 2.78 -3.32
N GLU A 32 -22.42 4.07 -3.49
CA GLU A 32 -22.27 4.75 -4.77
C GLU A 32 -20.82 4.77 -5.24
N VAL A 33 -20.62 4.52 -6.53
CA VAL A 33 -19.32 4.51 -7.18
C VAL A 33 -19.23 5.68 -8.14
N ASN A 34 -18.21 6.51 -7.96
CA ASN A 34 -17.90 7.64 -8.82
C ASN A 34 -16.61 7.39 -9.60
N SER A 35 -16.63 7.67 -10.91
CA SER A 35 -15.43 7.59 -11.74
C SER A 35 -15.23 8.85 -12.56
N TRP A 36 -13.97 9.32 -12.64
CA TRP A 36 -13.57 10.50 -13.43
C TRP A 36 -12.17 10.35 -13.99
N VAL A 37 -11.84 11.20 -14.95
CA VAL A 37 -10.49 11.27 -15.54
C VAL A 37 -9.85 12.60 -15.17
N GLU A 38 -8.61 12.56 -14.70
CA GLU A 38 -7.85 13.74 -14.32
C GLU A 38 -6.35 13.53 -14.61
N GLN A 39 -5.76 14.43 -15.39
CA GLN A 39 -4.31 14.44 -15.70
C GLN A 39 -3.75 13.09 -16.20
N GLY A 40 -4.48 12.42 -17.08
CA GLY A 40 -4.05 11.14 -17.65
C GLY A 40 -4.25 9.92 -16.73
N TRP A 41 -5.01 10.08 -15.66
CA TRP A 41 -5.40 9.01 -14.76
C TRP A 41 -6.93 8.88 -14.71
N ARG A 42 -7.42 7.67 -14.74
CA ARG A 42 -8.80 7.36 -14.40
C ARG A 42 -8.84 6.98 -12.92
N PHE A 43 -9.60 7.75 -12.18
CA PHE A 43 -9.90 7.49 -10.78
C PHE A 43 -11.29 6.86 -10.66
N THR A 44 -11.42 5.97 -9.71
CA THR A 44 -12.70 5.42 -9.27
C THR A 44 -12.71 5.48 -7.75
N LYS A 45 -13.79 5.95 -7.19
CA LYS A 45 -13.96 6.09 -5.74
C LYS A 45 -15.29 5.48 -5.32
N SER A 46 -15.24 4.69 -4.27
CA SER A 46 -16.40 4.27 -3.50
C SER A 46 -16.06 4.48 -2.01
N ASP A 47 -16.74 5.42 -1.37
CA ASP A 47 -16.48 5.85 0.02
C ASP A 47 -14.99 6.14 0.30
N SER A 48 -14.32 5.26 1.02
CA SER A 48 -12.92 5.40 1.42
C SER A 48 -11.92 4.75 0.46
N LEU A 49 -12.41 3.93 -0.47
CA LEU A 49 -11.57 3.25 -1.46
C LEU A 49 -11.37 4.12 -2.69
N TYR A 50 -10.14 4.18 -3.12
CA TYR A 50 -9.74 4.82 -4.37
C TYR A 50 -8.98 3.81 -5.23
N LEU A 51 -9.35 3.74 -6.50
CA LEU A 51 -8.61 3.02 -7.52
C LEU A 51 -8.15 4.00 -8.58
N ALA A 52 -6.95 3.83 -9.10
CA ALA A 52 -6.47 4.66 -10.20
C ALA A 52 -5.64 3.84 -11.19
N MET A 53 -5.87 4.09 -12.47
CA MET A 53 -5.10 3.52 -13.58
C MET A 53 -4.81 4.61 -14.62
N ARG A 54 -3.75 4.43 -15.41
CA ARG A 54 -3.48 5.30 -16.57
C ARG A 54 -4.61 5.21 -17.57
N THR A 55 -4.98 6.34 -18.17
CA THR A 55 -6.12 6.43 -19.11
C THR A 55 -5.84 5.86 -20.49
N ASP A 56 -4.58 5.68 -20.84
CA ASP A 56 -4.20 5.13 -22.13
C ASP A 56 -4.69 3.69 -22.22
N GLU A 57 -5.90 3.52 -22.82
CA GLU A 57 -6.58 2.23 -23.01
C GLU A 57 -7.32 1.62 -21.81
N THR A 58 -7.49 2.34 -20.70
CA THR A 58 -8.27 1.84 -19.55
C THR A 58 -9.77 2.01 -19.79
N ARG A 59 -10.54 0.93 -19.66
CA ARG A 59 -12.00 0.95 -19.61
C ARG A 59 -12.48 0.72 -18.19
N PHE A 60 -13.56 1.38 -17.85
CA PHE A 60 -14.25 1.25 -16.59
C PHE A 60 -15.68 0.76 -16.83
N SER A 61 -16.13 -0.20 -16.04
CA SER A 61 -17.54 -0.52 -15.86
C SER A 61 -17.83 -0.74 -14.38
N TYR A 62 -19.09 -0.54 -14.02
CA TYR A 62 -19.60 -0.86 -12.69
C TYR A 62 -20.90 -1.65 -12.90
N GLU A 63 -20.89 -2.92 -12.55
CA GLU A 63 -21.97 -3.86 -12.73
C GLU A 63 -22.04 -4.77 -11.51
N ASP A 64 -23.24 -5.04 -11.02
CA ASP A 64 -23.51 -5.97 -9.92
C ASP A 64 -22.61 -5.77 -8.67
N ASN A 65 -22.35 -4.52 -8.29
CA ASN A 65 -21.45 -4.14 -7.20
C ASN A 65 -19.95 -4.38 -7.48
N HIS A 66 -19.57 -4.72 -8.71
CA HIS A 66 -18.19 -4.89 -9.12
C HIS A 66 -17.66 -3.64 -9.84
N ILE A 67 -16.51 -3.16 -9.43
CA ILE A 67 -15.70 -2.19 -10.19
C ILE A 67 -14.78 -2.98 -11.10
N ILE A 68 -14.99 -2.88 -12.40
CA ILE A 68 -14.17 -3.55 -13.38
C ILE A 68 -13.31 -2.51 -14.09
N LEU A 69 -12.01 -2.60 -13.89
CA LEU A 69 -11.01 -1.82 -14.62
C LEU A 69 -10.29 -2.73 -15.60
N SER A 70 -10.28 -2.39 -16.87
CA SER A 70 -9.60 -3.19 -17.88
C SER A 70 -8.63 -2.34 -18.69
N GLN A 71 -7.45 -2.86 -18.91
CA GLN A 71 -6.43 -2.27 -19.77
C GLN A 71 -6.03 -3.25 -20.86
N LYS A 72 -5.94 -2.73 -22.10
CA LYS A 72 -5.45 -3.46 -23.24
C LYS A 72 -3.98 -3.13 -23.45
N LEU A 73 -3.14 -4.15 -23.57
CA LEU A 73 -1.72 -4.04 -23.76
C LEU A 73 -1.32 -4.77 -25.04
N CYS A 74 -0.40 -4.22 -25.80
CA CYS A 74 0.13 -4.83 -27.02
C CYS A 74 1.52 -5.40 -26.73
N SER A 75 1.69 -6.69 -26.94
CA SER A 75 2.98 -7.35 -26.79
C SER A 75 3.76 -7.26 -28.08
N GLY A 76 4.83 -6.61 -28.10
CA GLY A 76 5.77 -6.41 -29.24
C GLY A 76 6.81 -5.40 -28.83
N LYS A 77 6.45 -4.61 -27.84
CA LYS A 77 7.32 -3.77 -27.02
C LYS A 77 7.01 -4.14 -25.58
N GLU A 78 8.03 -4.01 -24.73
CA GLU A 78 7.85 -4.20 -23.31
C GLU A 78 6.77 -3.24 -22.79
N ASP A 79 5.57 -3.76 -22.57
CA ASP A 79 4.44 -2.95 -22.12
C ASP A 79 4.22 -3.13 -20.63
N ARG A 80 3.96 -2.04 -19.94
CA ARG A 80 3.88 -1.97 -18.48
C ARG A 80 2.62 -1.21 -18.08
N GLY A 81 2.00 -1.66 -17.01
CA GLY A 81 0.89 -0.97 -16.42
C GLY A 81 1.00 -0.86 -14.91
N VAL A 82 0.21 0.05 -14.36
CA VAL A 82 0.16 0.33 -12.93
C VAL A 82 -1.29 0.48 -12.50
N LEU A 83 -1.65 -0.25 -11.45
CA LEU A 83 -2.86 -0.03 -10.69
C LEU A 83 -2.50 0.52 -9.31
N LEU A 84 -3.12 1.60 -8.94
CA LEU A 84 -3.02 2.20 -7.61
C LEU A 84 -4.29 1.89 -6.83
N ILE A 85 -4.11 1.37 -5.63
CA ILE A 85 -5.19 1.17 -4.68
C ILE A 85 -4.89 2.09 -3.50
N GLY A 86 -5.79 3.01 -3.21
CA GLY A 86 -5.71 3.94 -2.09
C GLY A 86 -6.87 3.70 -1.14
N TYR A 87 -6.60 3.70 0.15
CA TYR A 87 -7.60 3.59 1.19
C TYR A 87 -7.48 4.77 2.14
N LYS A 88 -8.60 5.47 2.37
CA LYS A 88 -8.68 6.56 3.33
C LYS A 88 -9.52 6.10 4.51
N GLU A 89 -8.87 5.75 5.59
CA GLU A 89 -9.58 5.63 6.86
C GLU A 89 -10.05 7.00 7.33
N GLY A 90 -11.28 7.07 7.84
CA GLY A 90 -11.77 8.25 8.56
C GLY A 90 -11.01 8.44 9.88
N GLN A 91 -11.49 9.32 10.73
CA GLN A 91 -10.98 9.50 12.10
C GLN A 91 -11.35 8.28 12.96
N THR A 92 -10.56 7.22 12.85
CA THR A 92 -10.91 5.91 13.39
C THR A 92 -10.16 5.53 14.65
N LEU A 93 -9.07 6.22 14.95
CA LEU A 93 -8.26 5.97 16.13
C LEU A 93 -8.41 7.10 17.13
N GLN A 94 -9.01 6.79 18.28
CA GLN A 94 -9.04 7.67 19.46
C GLN A 94 -8.11 7.09 20.52
N TYR A 95 -7.32 7.95 21.10
CA TYR A 95 -6.42 7.60 22.20
C TYR A 95 -6.40 8.73 23.23
N GLY A 96 -6.61 8.39 24.51
CA GLY A 96 -6.68 9.41 25.56
C GLY A 96 -7.80 10.45 25.37
N GLY A 97 -8.88 10.12 24.64
CA GLY A 97 -9.95 11.05 24.28
C GLY A 97 -9.68 11.94 23.07
N GLU A 98 -8.49 11.85 22.49
CA GLU A 98 -8.07 12.63 21.33
C GLU A 98 -8.11 11.80 20.04
N ASN A 99 -8.45 12.45 18.92
CA ASN A 99 -8.42 11.84 17.60
C ASN A 99 -6.99 11.89 17.08
N LEU A 100 -6.40 10.72 16.77
CA LEU A 100 -5.08 10.62 16.20
C LEU A 100 -5.09 10.92 14.70
N ARG A 101 -4.04 11.57 14.21
CA ARG A 101 -3.87 11.92 12.81
C ARG A 101 -3.06 10.85 12.08
N PRO A 102 -3.41 10.44 10.86
CA PRO A 102 -2.59 9.51 10.10
C PRO A 102 -1.22 10.12 9.77
N PHE A 103 -0.15 9.36 9.93
CA PHE A 103 1.23 9.84 9.70
C PHE A 103 1.45 10.38 8.27
N TRP A 104 0.83 9.77 7.26
CA TRP A 104 0.97 10.20 5.86
C TRP A 104 0.30 11.56 5.57
N ASN A 105 -0.58 12.02 6.44
CA ASN A 105 -1.37 13.26 6.30
C ASN A 105 -1.36 14.05 7.61
N ASN A 106 -0.16 14.37 8.07
CA ASN A 106 0.09 15.00 9.36
C ASN A 106 -0.54 16.40 9.49
N ASP A 107 -0.66 17.13 8.40
CA ASP A 107 -1.28 18.46 8.33
C ASP A 107 -2.78 18.41 7.98
N GLY A 108 -3.34 17.24 7.68
CA GLY A 108 -4.74 17.06 7.28
C GLY A 108 -5.08 17.59 5.87
N ALA A 109 -4.12 18.22 5.21
CA ALA A 109 -4.36 18.93 3.94
C ALA A 109 -4.23 18.04 2.70
N LYS A 110 -3.56 16.90 2.80
CA LYS A 110 -3.30 16.01 1.66
C LYS A 110 -4.54 15.19 1.31
N GLU A 111 -4.91 15.22 0.05
CA GLU A 111 -5.93 14.32 -0.47
C GLU A 111 -5.33 13.04 -1.00
N VAL A 112 -6.05 11.92 -0.83
CA VAL A 112 -5.62 10.60 -1.30
C VAL A 112 -5.31 10.61 -2.80
N LYS A 113 -6.11 11.30 -3.60
CA LYS A 113 -5.88 11.39 -5.05
C LYS A 113 -4.54 12.04 -5.40
N GLU A 114 -4.11 13.07 -4.66
CA GLU A 114 -2.83 13.74 -4.87
C GLU A 114 -1.66 12.83 -4.50
N LEU A 115 -1.79 12.09 -3.41
CA LEU A 115 -0.83 11.06 -3.04
C LEU A 115 -0.74 9.97 -4.12
N MET A 116 -1.89 9.48 -4.61
CA MET A 116 -1.93 8.48 -5.68
C MET A 116 -1.27 8.97 -6.97
N LYS A 117 -1.51 10.20 -7.39
CA LYS A 117 -0.83 10.81 -8.54
C LYS A 117 0.69 10.87 -8.34
N SER A 118 1.13 11.33 -7.18
CA SER A 118 2.55 11.38 -6.83
C SER A 118 3.20 9.99 -6.90
N VAL A 119 2.59 9.00 -6.28
CA VAL A 119 3.05 7.60 -6.32
C VAL A 119 3.05 7.06 -7.75
N GLY A 120 1.98 7.31 -8.52
CA GLY A 120 1.86 6.86 -9.88
C GLY A 120 2.91 7.47 -10.82
N ASN A 121 3.24 8.72 -10.66
CA ASN A 121 4.29 9.40 -11.45
C ASN A 121 5.71 8.89 -11.09
N ARG A 122 5.90 8.41 -9.87
CA ARG A 122 7.18 7.86 -9.38
C ARG A 122 7.22 6.33 -9.36
N CYS A 123 6.27 5.66 -9.98
CA CYS A 123 6.10 4.20 -9.83
C CYS A 123 7.35 3.39 -10.24
N GLN A 124 8.08 3.83 -11.28
CA GLN A 124 9.32 3.15 -11.69
C GLN A 124 10.46 3.35 -10.68
N GLU A 125 10.62 4.58 -10.19
CA GLU A 125 11.59 4.90 -9.13
C GLU A 125 11.32 4.07 -7.88
N LEU A 126 10.08 4.13 -7.38
CA LEU A 126 9.65 3.38 -6.19
C LEU A 126 9.85 1.87 -6.34
N ARG A 127 9.59 1.32 -7.54
CA ARG A 127 9.84 -0.08 -7.82
C ARG A 127 11.33 -0.42 -7.73
N GLN A 128 12.17 0.38 -8.39
CA GLN A 128 13.62 0.17 -8.35
C GLN A 128 14.20 0.30 -6.95
N GLU A 129 13.72 1.27 -6.17
CA GLU A 129 14.12 1.43 -4.77
C GLU A 129 13.69 0.24 -3.92
N SER A 130 12.47 -0.26 -4.13
CA SER A 130 11.94 -1.44 -3.44
C SER A 130 12.74 -2.71 -3.79
N GLU A 131 13.04 -2.93 -5.07
CA GLU A 131 13.88 -4.05 -5.52
C GLU A 131 15.29 -3.99 -4.90
N LYS A 132 15.92 -2.82 -4.93
CA LYS A 132 17.24 -2.63 -4.30
C LYS A 132 17.20 -2.90 -2.79
N LEU A 133 16.14 -2.47 -2.14
CA LEU A 133 15.96 -2.71 -0.70
C LEU A 133 15.78 -4.21 -0.42
N ASP A 134 14.95 -4.89 -1.20
CA ASP A 134 14.73 -6.34 -1.08
C ASP A 134 16.03 -7.11 -1.27
N TYR A 135 16.81 -6.82 -2.32
CA TYR A 135 18.12 -7.45 -2.54
C TYR A 135 19.08 -7.24 -1.38
N LYS A 136 19.21 -5.99 -0.92
CA LYS A 136 20.10 -5.65 0.21
C LYS A 136 19.75 -6.44 1.47
N TRP A 137 18.48 -6.51 1.81
CA TRP A 137 18.05 -7.15 3.03
C TRP A 137 18.02 -8.67 2.93
N ASN A 138 17.70 -9.21 1.75
CA ASN A 138 17.80 -10.64 1.49
C ASN A 138 19.26 -11.12 1.60
N ASP A 139 20.19 -10.42 0.98
CA ASP A 139 21.62 -10.74 1.06
C ASP A 139 22.13 -10.70 2.51
N LYS A 140 21.76 -9.64 3.26
CA LYS A 140 22.10 -9.57 4.68
C LYS A 140 21.51 -10.73 5.49
N ALA A 141 20.28 -11.13 5.20
CA ALA A 141 19.63 -12.23 5.91
C ALA A 141 20.33 -13.57 5.62
N LEU A 142 20.70 -13.81 4.36
CA LEU A 142 21.48 -14.98 3.96
C LEU A 142 22.83 -15.04 4.66
N GLN A 143 23.52 -13.92 4.78
CA GLN A 143 24.83 -13.85 5.46
C GLN A 143 24.74 -14.11 6.97
N VAL A 144 23.66 -13.66 7.62
CA VAL A 144 23.50 -13.74 9.08
C VAL A 144 22.90 -15.06 9.54
N GLY A 145 21.90 -15.58 8.83
CA GLY A 145 21.12 -16.74 9.28
C GLY A 145 20.72 -17.72 8.17
N GLY A 146 21.31 -17.58 6.98
CA GLY A 146 21.06 -18.48 5.84
C GLY A 146 19.66 -18.34 5.26
N GLU A 147 19.27 -19.34 4.46
CA GLU A 147 18.00 -19.36 3.73
C GLU A 147 16.79 -19.25 4.67
N THR A 148 16.80 -19.94 5.80
CA THR A 148 15.70 -19.92 6.76
C THR A 148 15.41 -18.52 7.28
N LEU A 149 16.45 -17.71 7.58
CA LEU A 149 16.23 -16.34 8.00
C LEU A 149 15.76 -15.47 6.83
N ALA A 150 16.30 -15.64 5.65
CA ALA A 150 15.92 -14.87 4.46
C ALA A 150 14.45 -15.09 4.07
N GLU A 151 13.99 -16.34 4.12
CA GLU A 151 12.59 -16.68 3.85
C GLU A 151 11.61 -16.13 4.90
N TYR A 152 12.05 -15.95 6.13
CA TYR A 152 11.19 -15.50 7.22
C TYR A 152 11.17 -13.98 7.39
N ILE A 153 12.34 -13.32 7.35
CA ILE A 153 12.46 -11.96 7.88
C ILE A 153 11.80 -10.90 7.00
N LEU A 154 11.90 -11.02 5.67
CA LEU A 154 11.25 -10.09 4.74
C LEU A 154 9.72 -10.19 4.79
N PRO A 155 9.11 -11.38 4.74
CA PRO A 155 7.67 -11.53 4.95
C PRO A 155 7.21 -11.01 6.32
N ALA A 156 7.97 -11.25 7.38
CA ALA A 156 7.64 -10.74 8.72
C ALA A 156 7.62 -9.21 8.76
N TYR A 157 8.59 -8.54 8.13
CA TYR A 157 8.61 -7.09 8.03
C TYR A 157 7.46 -6.54 7.19
N ARG A 158 7.15 -7.16 6.05
CA ARG A 158 6.02 -6.77 5.21
C ARG A 158 4.68 -6.96 5.93
N ASN A 159 4.54 -8.06 6.67
CA ASN A 159 3.37 -8.30 7.51
C ASN A 159 3.22 -7.23 8.59
N PHE A 160 4.32 -6.83 9.24
CA PHE A 160 4.30 -5.71 10.17
C PHE A 160 3.77 -4.45 9.50
N LEU A 161 4.29 -4.07 8.34
CA LEU A 161 3.85 -2.86 7.62
C LEU A 161 2.36 -2.90 7.21
N SER A 162 1.86 -4.07 6.84
CA SER A 162 0.47 -4.23 6.39
C SER A 162 -0.53 -4.32 7.54
N SER A 163 -0.11 -4.78 8.71
CA SER A 163 -0.97 -4.99 9.87
C SER A 163 -0.95 -3.84 10.89
N HIS A 164 -0.09 -2.85 10.69
CA HIS A 164 0.04 -1.74 11.63
C HIS A 164 -0.27 -0.40 10.98
N ARG A 165 -0.79 0.51 11.80
CA ARG A 165 -1.13 1.89 11.44
C ARG A 165 -0.18 2.85 12.10
N PHE A 166 0.38 3.76 11.32
CA PHE A 166 1.21 4.83 11.81
C PHE A 166 0.39 6.10 11.92
N VAL A 167 0.33 6.65 13.12
CA VAL A 167 -0.43 7.85 13.46
C VAL A 167 0.41 8.81 14.28
N LEU A 168 0.00 10.06 14.34
CA LEU A 168 0.61 11.07 15.19
C LEU A 168 -0.31 11.37 16.37
N SER A 169 0.28 11.42 17.55
CA SER A 169 -0.35 11.95 18.74
C SER A 169 -0.59 13.46 18.64
N PRO A 170 -1.38 14.07 19.54
CA PRO A 170 -1.58 15.52 19.55
C PRO A 170 -0.28 16.33 19.67
N ASP A 171 0.74 15.79 20.33
CA ASP A 171 2.08 16.36 20.48
C ASP A 171 3.09 15.90 19.42
N ASP A 172 2.59 15.46 18.27
CA ASP A 172 3.37 15.06 17.07
C ASP A 172 4.31 13.86 17.26
N LYS A 173 4.11 13.05 18.29
CA LYS A 173 4.86 11.80 18.44
C LYS A 173 4.29 10.72 17.52
N LEU A 174 5.19 9.96 16.92
CA LEU A 174 4.82 8.82 16.11
C LEU A 174 4.36 7.66 16.99
N PHE A 175 3.12 7.24 16.81
CA PHE A 175 2.57 6.03 17.40
C PHE A 175 2.32 4.98 16.32
N CYS A 176 2.46 3.72 16.69
CA CYS A 176 2.19 2.59 15.83
C CYS A 176 1.23 1.63 16.53
N PHE A 177 0.13 1.31 15.90
CA PHE A 177 -0.89 0.41 16.41
C PHE A 177 -1.12 -0.75 15.46
N GLY A 178 -1.18 -1.97 16.02
CA GLY A 178 -1.72 -3.13 15.33
C GLY A 178 -3.26 -3.16 15.39
N ASP A 179 -3.84 -4.32 15.13
CA ASP A 179 -5.30 -4.50 15.13
C ASP A 179 -5.95 -4.23 16.49
N THR A 180 -5.20 -4.42 17.57
CA THR A 180 -5.63 -4.15 18.94
C THR A 180 -4.79 -3.03 19.54
N LEU A 181 -5.47 -1.98 20.02
CA LEU A 181 -4.83 -0.84 20.66
C LEU A 181 -4.02 -1.27 21.89
N GLY A 182 -2.74 -0.87 21.94
CA GLY A 182 -1.90 -1.03 23.12
C GLY A 182 -1.55 -2.48 23.50
N ASN A 183 -1.54 -3.40 22.55
CA ASN A 183 -1.18 -4.79 22.83
C ASN A 183 0.34 -5.00 22.82
N VAL A 184 0.94 -4.97 23.99
CA VAL A 184 2.39 -5.20 24.18
C VAL A 184 2.85 -6.55 23.57
N ARG A 185 2.02 -7.57 23.62
CA ARG A 185 2.35 -8.89 23.06
C ARG A 185 2.54 -8.83 21.55
N GLU A 186 1.68 -8.10 20.83
CA GLU A 186 1.81 -7.91 19.38
C GLU A 186 3.03 -7.05 19.04
N ALA A 187 3.29 -6.01 19.82
CA ALA A 187 4.50 -5.21 19.69
C ALA A 187 5.76 -6.09 19.82
N TYR A 188 5.81 -6.94 20.84
CA TYR A 188 6.94 -7.83 21.08
C TYR A 188 7.20 -8.81 19.92
N LYS A 189 6.17 -9.36 19.28
CA LYS A 189 6.30 -10.26 18.13
C LYS A 189 6.96 -9.57 16.92
N SER A 190 6.78 -8.26 16.78
CA SER A 190 7.32 -7.48 15.67
C SER A 190 8.79 -7.09 15.87
N PHE A 191 9.30 -7.15 17.11
CA PHE A 191 10.64 -6.68 17.44
C PHE A 191 11.77 -7.38 16.69
N PRO A 192 11.79 -8.71 16.50
CA PRO A 192 12.88 -9.35 15.77
C PRO A 192 13.04 -8.79 14.36
N ALA A 193 11.93 -8.59 13.63
CA ALA A 193 11.97 -8.01 12.31
C ALA A 193 12.41 -6.54 12.35
N LEU A 194 11.87 -5.74 13.26
CA LEU A 194 12.22 -4.32 13.38
C LEU A 194 13.70 -4.12 13.78
N LEU A 195 14.23 -4.95 14.66
CA LEU A 195 15.65 -4.94 15.01
C LEU A 195 16.54 -5.30 13.83
N PHE A 196 16.18 -6.33 13.07
CA PHE A 196 16.93 -6.74 11.89
C PHE A 196 17.02 -5.61 10.87
N PHE A 197 15.91 -4.87 10.65
CA PHE A 197 15.85 -3.73 9.75
C PHE A 197 16.31 -2.40 10.37
N ASN A 198 16.86 -2.45 11.60
CA ASN A 198 17.34 -1.27 12.34
C ASN A 198 16.25 -0.19 12.54
N ARG A 199 15.01 -0.62 12.80
CA ARG A 199 13.85 0.26 13.01
C ARG A 199 13.50 0.39 14.50
N VAL A 200 14.49 0.77 15.30
CA VAL A 200 14.32 1.02 16.74
C VAL A 200 13.33 2.16 17.00
N ASP A 201 13.25 3.13 16.10
CA ASP A 201 12.28 4.21 16.10
C ASP A 201 10.83 3.67 16.10
N TRP A 202 10.55 2.67 15.28
CA TRP A 202 9.22 2.05 15.21
C TRP A 202 8.92 1.14 16.40
N MET A 203 9.94 0.52 17.00
CA MET A 203 9.77 -0.22 18.25
C MET A 203 9.34 0.71 19.39
N LYS A 204 9.92 1.89 19.49
CA LYS A 204 9.48 2.92 20.43
C LYS A 204 8.04 3.34 20.15
N SER A 205 7.70 3.61 18.89
CA SER A 205 6.35 4.00 18.49
C SER A 205 5.27 2.96 18.85
N LEU A 206 5.63 1.68 18.95
CA LEU A 206 4.74 0.61 19.42
C LEU A 206 4.55 0.62 20.94
N LEU A 207 5.57 1.02 21.68
CA LEU A 207 5.58 0.99 23.15
C LEU A 207 5.08 2.29 23.77
N ASP A 208 5.38 3.43 23.16
CA ASP A 208 5.04 4.75 23.68
C ASP A 208 3.56 4.90 24.05
N PRO A 209 2.59 4.42 23.23
CA PRO A 209 1.17 4.49 23.59
C PRO A 209 0.82 3.73 24.88
N VAL A 210 1.62 2.76 25.27
CA VAL A 210 1.36 1.91 26.46
C VAL A 210 1.97 2.52 27.73
N PHE A 211 3.09 3.23 27.58
CA PHE A 211 3.90 3.65 28.74
C PHE A 211 3.90 5.16 29.00
N ILE A 212 3.46 5.98 28.06
CA ILE A 212 3.49 7.44 28.19
C ILE A 212 2.16 8.01 28.70
N TYR A 213 1.03 7.27 28.54
CA TYR A 213 -0.32 7.74 28.88
C TYR A 213 -1.02 6.79 29.83
#